data_0a6cef634c9c8a3c74f4651bad9fda06
#
_entry.id   0a6cef634c9c8a3c74f4651bad9fda06
#
_cell.length_a   1.000
_cell.length_b   1.000
_cell.length_c   1.000
_cell.angle_alpha   90.00
_cell.angle_beta   90.00
_cell.angle_gamma   90.00
#
_symmetry.space_group_name_H-M   'P 1'
#
loop_
_entity.id
_entity.type
_entity.pdbx_description
1 polymer ?
#
loop_
_entity_poly.entity_id
_entity_poly.type
_entity_poly.pdbx_seq_one_letter_code
_entity_poly.pdbx_strand_id
1 'polypeptide(L)'
;MNTKPKALIITAPGINCDLELSQAFAAAGAHPESVLLNALRRDPSRVDDFDLIGLPGGFSFGDDIAAGRVMAALMRREVYPALAAAIARGVPMICPCNGFQIAVQAGLLPGPTSGAWPAEAQKPVVALANNQSGRFNDVWTGVTIPQNTRCVWTKGLSLDARTDLMPSAHGEGRFVTDAATLAQFDRDGQIALRYAASENFNGSMDAVAGICDASGLVFGLMPHPERFTRWTQHPWWTRLSAEQRRGEPLGLRMFRQAVTWATHHASEREAMVRA
;
A
#
# COMPACT_ATOMS: atom_id res chain seq x y z
N MET A 1 4.86 -28.91 -6.28
CA MET A 1 4.49 -28.39 -4.95
C MET A 1 4.26 -26.90 -5.13
N ASN A 2 3.07 -26.41 -4.81
CA ASN A 2 2.77 -24.96 -4.95
C ASN A 2 3.53 -24.23 -3.84
N THR A 3 4.66 -23.61 -4.16
CA THR A 3 5.45 -22.83 -3.20
C THR A 3 4.68 -21.55 -2.89
N LYS A 4 4.58 -21.19 -1.60
CA LYS A 4 3.96 -19.92 -1.18
C LYS A 4 4.72 -18.75 -1.81
N PRO A 5 4.03 -17.72 -2.35
CA PRO A 5 4.70 -16.55 -2.87
C PRO A 5 5.52 -15.84 -1.78
N LYS A 6 6.70 -15.36 -2.13
CA LYS A 6 7.59 -14.66 -1.21
C LYS A 6 7.24 -13.18 -1.17
N ALA A 7 7.17 -12.59 0.03
CA ALA A 7 6.91 -11.17 0.22
C ALA A 7 8.13 -10.46 0.82
N LEU A 8 8.68 -9.50 0.10
CA LEU A 8 9.73 -8.59 0.58
C LEU A 8 9.13 -7.53 1.51
N ILE A 9 9.63 -7.42 2.72
CA ILE A 9 9.29 -6.33 3.64
C ILE A 9 10.52 -5.41 3.76
N ILE A 10 10.43 -4.20 3.19
CA ILE A 10 11.55 -3.25 3.18
C ILE A 10 11.59 -2.51 4.50
N THR A 11 12.62 -2.70 5.30
CA THR A 11 12.77 -2.07 6.61
C THR A 11 13.92 -1.06 6.65
N ALA A 12 13.83 -0.09 7.57
CA ALA A 12 14.85 0.92 7.82
C ALA A 12 14.72 1.41 9.28
N PRO A 13 15.71 2.12 9.82
CA PRO A 13 15.57 2.76 11.13
C PRO A 13 14.31 3.62 11.23
N GLY A 14 13.52 3.46 12.30
CA GLY A 14 12.27 4.17 12.54
C GLY A 14 11.02 3.53 11.91
N ILE A 15 11.14 2.57 11.00
CA ILE A 15 10.02 1.70 10.60
C ILE A 15 9.59 0.87 11.81
N ASN A 16 8.27 0.83 12.08
CA ASN A 16 7.72 0.13 13.24
C ASN A 16 6.44 -0.70 12.95
N CYS A 17 5.94 -0.67 11.71
CA CYS A 17 4.81 -1.50 11.28
C CYS A 17 5.24 -2.71 10.45
N ASP A 18 6.51 -3.04 10.43
CA ASP A 18 7.09 -4.14 9.64
C ASP A 18 6.63 -5.51 10.14
N LEU A 19 6.49 -5.68 11.46
CA LEU A 19 6.01 -6.92 12.05
C LEU A 19 4.53 -7.18 11.70
N GLU A 20 3.66 -6.17 11.85
CA GLU A 20 2.25 -6.27 11.49
C GLU A 20 2.08 -6.55 9.99
N LEU A 21 2.87 -5.88 9.14
CA LEU A 21 2.83 -6.10 7.70
C LEU A 21 3.29 -7.52 7.33
N SER A 22 4.36 -8.02 7.96
CA SER A 22 4.83 -9.40 7.81
C SER A 22 3.74 -10.41 8.23
N GLN A 23 3.08 -10.17 9.37
CA GLN A 23 2.00 -11.03 9.86
C GLN A 23 0.79 -11.02 8.91
N ALA A 24 0.45 -9.87 8.32
CA ALA A 24 -0.63 -9.76 7.36
C ALA A 24 -0.36 -10.57 6.09
N PHE A 25 0.84 -10.49 5.52
CA PHE A 25 1.24 -11.32 4.39
C PHE A 25 1.23 -12.81 4.74
N ALA A 26 1.77 -13.18 5.91
CA ALA A 26 1.76 -14.58 6.36
C ALA A 26 0.33 -15.12 6.55
N ALA A 27 -0.58 -14.34 7.16
CA ALA A 27 -1.98 -14.68 7.31
C ALA A 27 -2.71 -14.82 5.96
N ALA A 28 -2.30 -14.04 4.95
CA ALA A 28 -2.82 -14.15 3.60
C ALA A 28 -2.24 -15.35 2.81
N GLY A 29 -1.22 -16.04 3.32
CA GLY A 29 -0.66 -17.24 2.70
C GLY A 29 0.68 -17.03 2.00
N ALA A 30 1.29 -15.85 2.07
CA ALA A 30 2.64 -15.59 1.58
C ALA A 30 3.72 -15.99 2.60
N HIS A 31 4.98 -15.95 2.17
CA HIS A 31 6.16 -16.12 3.01
C HIS A 31 6.91 -14.77 3.10
N PRO A 32 6.74 -13.98 4.17
CA PRO A 32 7.38 -12.69 4.32
C PRO A 32 8.85 -12.84 4.74
N GLU A 33 9.71 -11.99 4.18
CA GLU A 33 11.10 -11.80 4.57
C GLU A 33 11.40 -10.31 4.73
N SER A 34 11.89 -9.92 5.92
CA SER A 34 12.29 -8.55 6.19
C SER A 34 13.72 -8.31 5.71
N VAL A 35 13.90 -7.29 4.87
CA VAL A 35 15.20 -6.91 4.33
C VAL A 35 15.47 -5.44 4.61
N LEU A 36 16.63 -5.15 5.22
CA LEU A 36 17.03 -3.78 5.46
C LEU A 36 17.27 -3.02 4.15
N LEU A 37 16.82 -1.78 4.06
CA LEU A 37 17.06 -0.91 2.91
C LEU A 37 18.53 -0.87 2.51
N ASN A 38 19.45 -0.83 3.47
CA ASN A 38 20.88 -0.83 3.19
C ASN A 38 21.38 -2.12 2.52
N ALA A 39 20.72 -3.25 2.72
CA ALA A 39 21.04 -4.48 2.01
C ALA A 39 20.57 -4.41 0.54
N LEU A 40 19.36 -3.88 0.29
CA LEU A 40 18.85 -3.64 -1.06
C LEU A 40 19.66 -2.58 -1.82
N ARG A 41 20.18 -1.56 -1.14
CA ARG A 41 21.05 -0.55 -1.75
C ARG A 41 22.40 -1.12 -2.20
N ARG A 42 22.92 -2.13 -1.49
CA ARG A 42 24.16 -2.83 -1.89
C ARG A 42 23.94 -3.83 -3.02
N ASP A 43 22.78 -4.44 -3.02
CA ASP A 43 22.37 -5.44 -3.99
C ASP A 43 20.88 -5.31 -4.32
N PRO A 44 20.51 -4.40 -5.25
CA PRO A 44 19.13 -4.21 -5.66
C PRO A 44 18.52 -5.42 -6.35
N SER A 45 19.33 -6.34 -6.92
CA SER A 45 18.85 -7.55 -7.61
C SER A 45 18.11 -8.50 -6.67
N ARG A 46 18.31 -8.41 -5.36
CA ARG A 46 17.53 -9.17 -4.37
C ARG A 46 16.02 -8.94 -4.46
N VAL A 47 15.56 -7.83 -5.04
CA VAL A 47 14.13 -7.59 -5.29
C VAL A 47 13.55 -8.64 -6.24
N ASP A 48 14.36 -9.24 -7.11
CA ASP A 48 13.92 -10.22 -8.09
C ASP A 48 13.51 -11.57 -7.47
N ASP A 49 13.93 -11.83 -6.23
CA ASP A 49 13.60 -13.07 -5.49
C ASP A 49 12.17 -13.09 -4.94
N PHE A 50 11.41 -12.00 -5.08
CA PHE A 50 10.13 -11.81 -4.42
C PHE A 50 8.96 -11.63 -5.40
N ASP A 51 7.81 -12.15 -4.99
CA ASP A 51 6.54 -12.10 -5.72
C ASP A 51 5.59 -11.00 -5.23
N LEU A 52 5.89 -10.42 -4.07
CA LEU A 52 5.13 -9.38 -3.39
C LEU A 52 6.08 -8.42 -2.69
N ILE A 53 5.70 -7.15 -2.55
CA ILE A 53 6.51 -6.15 -1.87
C ILE A 53 5.64 -5.39 -0.85
N GLY A 54 6.16 -5.21 0.36
CA GLY A 54 5.60 -4.36 1.40
C GLY A 54 6.57 -3.26 1.80
N LEU A 55 6.11 -2.02 1.78
CA LEU A 55 6.81 -0.85 2.30
C LEU A 55 6.05 -0.35 3.54
N PRO A 56 6.49 -0.74 4.76
CA PRO A 56 5.72 -0.54 5.97
C PRO A 56 5.53 0.92 6.37
N GLY A 57 4.54 1.15 7.23
CA GLY A 57 4.41 2.38 7.99
C GLY A 57 5.43 2.53 9.10
N GLY A 58 5.42 3.69 9.74
CA GLY A 58 6.33 4.06 10.83
C GLY A 58 6.78 5.51 10.72
N PHE A 59 7.98 5.77 11.22
CA PHE A 59 8.64 7.07 11.21
C PHE A 59 10.07 6.90 10.68
N SER A 60 10.19 6.53 9.40
CA SER A 60 11.48 6.20 8.79
C SER A 60 12.50 7.32 8.96
N PHE A 61 13.67 6.97 9.52
CA PHE A 61 14.72 7.93 9.88
C PHE A 61 14.25 9.08 10.81
N GLY A 62 13.23 8.80 11.66
CA GLY A 62 12.70 9.78 12.61
C GLY A 62 11.83 10.87 11.98
N ASP A 63 11.48 10.75 10.69
CA ASP A 63 10.82 11.82 9.90
C ASP A 63 11.58 13.16 9.94
N ASP A 64 12.91 13.11 10.11
CA ASP A 64 13.78 14.27 10.40
C ASP A 64 13.58 15.32 9.35
N ILE A 65 13.39 15.38 8.23
CA ILE A 65 13.18 16.50 7.29
C ILE A 65 11.68 16.69 7.01
N ALA A 66 11.01 15.57 6.78
CA ALA A 66 9.57 15.40 6.59
C ALA A 66 9.30 13.89 6.52
N ALA A 67 8.06 13.49 6.77
CA ALA A 67 7.65 12.10 6.79
C ALA A 67 8.11 11.32 5.54
N GLY A 68 8.93 10.29 5.76
CA GLY A 68 9.43 9.42 4.70
C GLY A 68 10.53 9.99 3.79
N ARG A 69 10.93 11.25 3.95
CA ARG A 69 11.79 11.95 2.94
C ARG A 69 13.17 11.35 2.81
N VAL A 70 13.84 11.04 3.91
CA VAL A 70 15.20 10.48 3.88
C VAL A 70 15.18 9.10 3.20
N MET A 71 14.25 8.24 3.60
CA MET A 71 14.11 6.90 3.02
C MET A 71 13.77 6.97 1.51
N ALA A 72 12.84 7.85 1.13
CA ALA A 72 12.49 8.05 -0.27
C ALA A 72 13.67 8.50 -1.12
N ALA A 73 14.51 9.42 -0.63
CA ALA A 73 15.69 9.90 -1.34
C ALA A 73 16.71 8.76 -1.58
N LEU A 74 16.94 7.90 -0.57
CA LEU A 74 17.81 6.74 -0.71
C LEU A 74 17.25 5.71 -1.67
N MET A 75 15.94 5.42 -1.58
CA MET A 75 15.27 4.48 -2.49
C MET A 75 15.28 4.99 -3.93
N ARG A 76 14.94 6.26 -4.14
CA ARG A 76 14.90 6.90 -5.46
C ARG A 76 16.24 6.79 -6.19
N ARG A 77 17.33 6.94 -5.46
CA ARG A 77 18.67 6.93 -6.04
C ARG A 77 19.17 5.53 -6.38
N GLU A 78 18.88 4.54 -5.54
CA GLU A 78 19.63 3.28 -5.55
C GLU A 78 18.77 2.03 -5.75
N VAL A 79 17.48 2.07 -5.40
CA VAL A 79 16.59 0.90 -5.41
C VAL A 79 15.43 1.04 -6.38
N TYR A 80 15.06 2.27 -6.75
CA TYR A 80 13.93 2.54 -7.66
C TYR A 80 13.94 1.72 -8.94
N PRO A 81 15.06 1.58 -9.69
CA PRO A 81 15.05 0.81 -10.94
C PRO A 81 14.64 -0.66 -10.72
N ALA A 82 15.11 -1.29 -9.64
CA ALA A 82 14.78 -2.67 -9.33
C ALA A 82 13.30 -2.83 -8.93
N LEU A 83 12.76 -1.89 -8.14
CA LEU A 83 11.34 -1.88 -7.77
C LEU A 83 10.46 -1.66 -9.00
N ALA A 84 10.80 -0.68 -9.84
CA ALA A 84 10.08 -0.40 -11.09
C ALA A 84 10.08 -1.62 -12.03
N ALA A 85 11.22 -2.30 -12.16
CA ALA A 85 11.33 -3.53 -12.93
C ALA A 85 10.47 -4.66 -12.33
N ALA A 86 10.44 -4.82 -11.01
CA ALA A 86 9.59 -5.80 -10.35
C ALA A 86 8.10 -5.53 -10.61
N ILE A 87 7.66 -4.27 -10.48
CA ILE A 87 6.27 -3.88 -10.77
C ILE A 87 5.93 -4.12 -12.24
N ALA A 88 6.85 -3.79 -13.17
CA ALA A 88 6.66 -4.06 -14.59
C ALA A 88 6.51 -5.57 -14.90
N ARG A 89 7.10 -6.44 -14.07
CA ARG A 89 6.92 -7.91 -14.13
C ARG A 89 5.64 -8.42 -13.48
N GLY A 90 4.77 -7.54 -12.97
CA GLY A 90 3.50 -7.90 -12.33
C GLY A 90 3.59 -8.14 -10.82
N VAL A 91 4.64 -7.70 -10.14
CA VAL A 91 4.80 -7.84 -8.68
C VAL A 91 3.97 -6.78 -7.94
N PRO A 92 2.95 -7.17 -7.15
CA PRO A 92 2.17 -6.23 -6.36
C PRO A 92 2.97 -5.63 -5.21
N MET A 93 2.75 -4.34 -4.93
CA MET A 93 3.38 -3.61 -3.84
C MET A 93 2.35 -2.87 -3.00
N ILE A 94 2.41 -2.99 -1.67
CA ILE A 94 1.58 -2.22 -0.73
C ILE A 94 2.43 -1.30 0.12
N CYS A 95 1.94 -0.07 0.33
CA CYS A 95 2.63 1.01 1.01
C CYS A 95 1.67 1.70 2.01
N PRO A 96 1.46 1.16 3.23
CA PRO A 96 0.61 1.82 4.23
C PRO A 96 1.32 3.01 4.88
N CYS A 97 0.59 4.09 5.15
CA CYS A 97 0.98 5.25 5.97
C CYS A 97 2.33 5.86 5.55
N ASN A 98 3.40 5.74 6.36
CA ASN A 98 4.74 6.22 6.00
C ASN A 98 5.25 5.57 4.70
N GLY A 99 4.87 4.32 4.43
CA GLY A 99 5.14 3.66 3.15
C GLY A 99 4.55 4.42 1.96
N PHE A 100 3.34 4.99 2.09
CA PHE A 100 2.72 5.79 1.03
C PHE A 100 3.45 7.12 0.82
N GLN A 101 3.83 7.79 1.90
CA GLN A 101 4.65 9.01 1.83
C GLN A 101 5.98 8.76 1.11
N ILE A 102 6.64 7.63 1.42
CA ILE A 102 7.87 7.20 0.77
C ILE A 102 7.63 6.88 -0.71
N ALA A 103 6.60 6.09 -1.03
CA ALA A 103 6.31 5.67 -2.40
C ALA A 103 6.04 6.85 -3.34
N VAL A 104 5.30 7.86 -2.88
CA VAL A 104 5.07 9.11 -3.61
C VAL A 104 6.38 9.85 -3.85
N GLN A 105 7.17 10.07 -2.81
CA GLN A 105 8.41 10.83 -2.91
C GLN A 105 9.51 10.07 -3.68
N ALA A 106 9.50 8.74 -3.64
CA ALA A 106 10.39 7.90 -4.43
C ALA A 106 9.99 7.79 -5.91
N GLY A 107 8.80 8.29 -6.30
CA GLY A 107 8.30 8.24 -7.67
C GLY A 107 7.67 6.91 -8.08
N LEU A 108 7.34 6.06 -7.10
CA LEU A 108 6.62 4.80 -7.32
C LEU A 108 5.10 5.02 -7.44
N LEU A 109 4.59 6.13 -6.90
CA LEU A 109 3.20 6.57 -7.03
C LEU A 109 3.14 8.03 -7.49
N PRO A 110 2.20 8.35 -8.38
CA PRO A 110 1.19 7.49 -9.01
C PRO A 110 1.73 6.60 -10.13
N GLY A 111 3.04 6.50 -10.31
CA GLY A 111 3.69 5.78 -11.40
C GLY A 111 3.57 6.49 -12.76
N PRO A 112 4.05 5.87 -13.83
CA PRO A 112 3.98 6.43 -15.18
C PRO A 112 2.54 6.35 -15.73
N THR A 113 2.13 7.37 -16.48
CA THR A 113 0.83 7.41 -17.15
C THR A 113 0.75 6.50 -18.39
N SER A 114 1.87 6.06 -18.93
CA SER A 114 2.00 5.32 -20.18
C SER A 114 2.78 4.01 -20.01
N GLY A 115 2.32 3.10 -19.18
CA GLY A 115 2.77 1.69 -19.12
C GLY A 115 4.25 1.38 -18.87
N ALA A 116 5.19 2.11 -19.41
CA ALA A 116 6.62 1.88 -19.24
C ALA A 116 7.18 2.70 -18.07
N TRP A 117 7.84 2.02 -17.14
CA TRP A 117 8.52 2.67 -16.03
C TRP A 117 9.79 3.40 -16.53
N PRO A 118 9.95 4.70 -16.24
CA PRO A 118 11.15 5.44 -16.64
C PRO A 118 12.37 4.94 -15.86
N ALA A 119 13.56 5.07 -16.48
CA ALA A 119 14.82 4.69 -15.84
C ALA A 119 15.10 5.52 -14.56
N GLU A 120 14.63 6.77 -14.53
CA GLU A 120 14.72 7.65 -13.37
C GLU A 120 13.33 8.01 -12.86
N ALA A 121 13.19 8.05 -11.55
CA ALA A 121 11.94 8.38 -10.89
C ALA A 121 11.46 9.80 -11.25
N GLN A 122 10.20 9.94 -11.62
CA GLN A 122 9.59 11.22 -11.96
C GLN A 122 9.39 12.11 -10.72
N LYS A 123 9.21 13.41 -10.94
CA LYS A 123 8.82 14.32 -9.85
C LYS A 123 7.41 13.99 -9.36
N PRO A 124 7.17 14.00 -8.04
CA PRO A 124 5.82 13.78 -7.50
C PRO A 124 4.82 14.82 -8.02
N VAL A 125 3.64 14.36 -8.42
CA VAL A 125 2.47 15.17 -8.78
C VAL A 125 1.39 15.16 -7.69
N VAL A 126 1.62 14.38 -6.62
CA VAL A 126 0.78 14.31 -5.43
C VAL A 126 1.63 14.52 -4.18
N ALA A 127 1.00 14.93 -3.09
CA ALA A 127 1.64 15.08 -1.79
C ALA A 127 0.74 14.55 -0.67
N LEU A 128 1.36 14.03 0.38
CA LEU A 128 0.74 13.74 1.67
C LEU A 128 1.13 14.88 2.61
N ALA A 129 0.25 15.85 2.77
CA ALA A 129 0.49 17.04 3.58
C ALA A 129 0.02 16.85 5.03
N ASN A 130 0.33 17.81 5.89
CA ASN A 130 -0.18 17.85 7.27
C ASN A 130 -1.70 17.73 7.27
N ASN A 131 -2.24 16.97 8.23
CA ASN A 131 -3.67 16.91 8.48
C ASN A 131 -4.24 18.32 8.65
N GLN A 132 -5.45 18.55 8.18
CA GLN A 132 -6.09 19.89 8.27
C GLN A 132 -6.17 20.41 9.71
N SER A 133 -6.27 19.50 10.69
CA SER A 133 -6.27 19.85 12.12
C SER A 133 -4.89 20.28 12.66
N GLY A 134 -3.81 20.06 11.92
CA GLY A 134 -2.43 20.23 12.39
C GLY A 134 -2.02 19.24 13.49
N ARG A 135 -2.82 18.18 13.73
CA ARG A 135 -2.60 17.23 14.83
C ARG A 135 -2.39 15.81 14.26
N PHE A 136 -1.67 15.00 15.01
CA PHE A 136 -1.68 13.56 14.84
C PHE A 136 -3.05 13.00 15.22
N ASN A 137 -3.64 12.20 14.33
CA ASN A 137 -4.92 11.54 14.58
C ASN A 137 -4.67 10.02 14.60
N ASP A 138 -5.25 9.35 15.60
CA ASP A 138 -5.29 7.90 15.73
C ASP A 138 -6.77 7.50 15.86
N VAL A 139 -7.34 7.02 14.75
CA VAL A 139 -8.78 6.78 14.63
C VAL A 139 -9.07 5.53 13.80
N TRP A 140 -10.22 4.91 14.05
CA TRP A 140 -10.84 3.98 13.13
C TRP A 140 -11.85 4.73 12.26
N THR A 141 -11.75 4.59 10.96
CA THR A 141 -12.55 5.36 9.99
C THR A 141 -13.20 4.44 8.98
N GLY A 142 -14.42 4.78 8.59
CA GLY A 142 -15.11 4.14 7.47
C GLY A 142 -14.41 4.47 6.15
N VAL A 143 -14.41 3.49 5.26
CA VAL A 143 -13.82 3.62 3.93
C VAL A 143 -14.78 3.13 2.86
N THR A 144 -14.58 3.61 1.63
CA THR A 144 -15.30 3.16 0.43
C THR A 144 -14.32 2.83 -0.69
N ILE A 145 -14.69 1.88 -1.54
CA ILE A 145 -13.90 1.49 -2.71
C ILE A 145 -14.65 1.96 -3.96
N PRO A 146 -14.04 2.81 -4.82
CA PRO A 146 -14.64 3.21 -6.09
C PRO A 146 -14.89 2.00 -7.00
N GLN A 147 -16.06 1.96 -7.65
CA GLN A 147 -16.45 0.83 -8.50
C GLN A 147 -15.51 0.63 -9.71
N ASN A 148 -14.97 1.73 -10.24
CA ASN A 148 -14.04 1.73 -11.37
C ASN A 148 -12.58 1.48 -10.97
N THR A 149 -12.26 1.24 -9.70
CA THR A 149 -10.88 1.04 -9.28
C THR A 149 -10.20 -0.11 -10.02
N ARG A 150 -8.95 0.12 -10.44
CA ARG A 150 -8.09 -0.92 -11.04
C ARG A 150 -7.19 -1.61 -10.02
N CYS A 151 -7.13 -1.09 -8.80
CA CYS A 151 -6.22 -1.55 -7.77
C CYS A 151 -6.42 -3.04 -7.44
N VAL A 152 -5.39 -3.84 -7.66
CA VAL A 152 -5.41 -5.30 -7.40
C VAL A 152 -5.77 -5.63 -5.96
N TRP A 153 -5.45 -4.76 -5.02
CA TRP A 153 -5.67 -4.95 -3.58
C TRP A 153 -7.12 -4.72 -3.15
N THR A 154 -7.89 -3.92 -3.91
CA THR A 154 -9.23 -3.49 -3.50
C THR A 154 -10.32 -3.84 -4.51
N LYS A 155 -9.98 -4.05 -5.79
CA LYS A 155 -10.94 -4.28 -6.86
C LYS A 155 -11.86 -5.47 -6.58
N GLY A 156 -13.17 -5.22 -6.62
CA GLY A 156 -14.18 -6.27 -6.44
C GLY A 156 -14.47 -6.64 -4.98
N LEU A 157 -13.80 -6.02 -4.00
CA LEU A 157 -14.17 -6.19 -2.60
C LEU A 157 -15.48 -5.44 -2.31
N SER A 158 -16.44 -6.16 -1.70
CA SER A 158 -17.64 -5.55 -1.12
C SER A 158 -17.38 -5.16 0.32
N LEU A 159 -17.91 -4.02 0.76
CA LEU A 159 -17.74 -3.50 2.13
C LEU A 159 -19.06 -3.51 2.88
N ASP A 160 -19.04 -3.87 4.16
CA ASP A 160 -20.08 -3.56 5.14
C ASP A 160 -19.65 -2.33 5.96
N ALA A 161 -20.31 -1.20 5.74
CA ALA A 161 -19.97 0.07 6.39
C ALA A 161 -20.01 0.02 7.94
N ARG A 162 -20.64 -0.99 8.52
CA ARG A 162 -20.72 -1.15 9.99
C ARG A 162 -19.50 -1.85 10.59
N THR A 163 -18.80 -2.63 9.78
CA THR A 163 -17.73 -3.52 10.25
C THR A 163 -16.41 -3.34 9.51
N ASP A 164 -16.45 -2.81 8.29
CA ASP A 164 -15.25 -2.60 7.48
C ASP A 164 -14.66 -1.20 7.73
N LEU A 165 -14.28 -0.96 8.98
CA LEU A 165 -13.50 0.22 9.37
C LEU A 165 -12.01 -0.07 9.17
N MET A 166 -11.23 1.01 9.01
CA MET A 166 -9.76 0.90 8.88
C MET A 166 -9.07 1.79 9.91
N PRO A 167 -8.06 1.28 10.64
CA PRO A 167 -7.27 2.09 11.55
C PRO A 167 -6.36 3.04 10.76
N SER A 168 -6.28 4.29 11.20
CA SER A 168 -5.46 5.35 10.61
C SER A 168 -4.74 6.11 11.70
N ALA A 169 -3.41 6.24 11.63
CA ALA A 169 -2.60 6.86 12.66
C ALA A 169 -1.49 7.71 12.03
N HIS A 170 -1.73 9.03 11.83
CA HIS A 170 -0.77 9.91 11.17
C HIS A 170 -0.99 11.41 11.47
N GLY A 171 0.08 12.19 11.33
CA GLY A 171 0.06 13.66 11.35
C GLY A 171 0.12 14.28 9.94
N GLU A 172 0.77 13.59 9.01
CA GLU A 172 0.94 13.98 7.60
C GLU A 172 0.32 12.91 6.70
N GLY A 173 -0.96 13.05 6.36
CA GLY A 173 -1.67 12.06 5.54
C GLY A 173 -2.72 12.67 4.64
N ARG A 174 -2.81 14.01 4.60
CA ARG A 174 -3.76 14.73 3.76
C ARG A 174 -3.33 14.65 2.31
N PHE A 175 -4.07 13.91 1.50
CA PHE A 175 -3.83 13.80 0.07
C PHE A 175 -4.12 15.12 -0.64
N VAL A 176 -3.14 15.62 -1.39
CA VAL A 176 -3.20 16.88 -2.14
C VAL A 176 -2.62 16.69 -3.53
N THR A 177 -3.34 17.20 -4.54
CA THR A 177 -2.89 17.30 -5.93
C THR A 177 -3.65 18.44 -6.62
N ASP A 178 -3.40 18.71 -7.88
CA ASP A 178 -4.23 19.62 -8.66
C ASP A 178 -5.54 18.95 -9.14
N ALA A 179 -6.54 19.78 -9.47
CA ALA A 179 -7.86 19.28 -9.86
C ALA A 179 -7.85 18.45 -11.16
N ALA A 180 -6.98 18.73 -12.09
CA ALA A 180 -6.88 18.01 -13.37
C ALA A 180 -6.31 16.61 -13.15
N THR A 181 -5.25 16.51 -12.35
CA THR A 181 -4.64 15.24 -11.92
C THR A 181 -5.62 14.38 -11.14
N LEU A 182 -6.37 14.97 -10.19
CA LEU A 182 -7.40 14.24 -9.42
C LEU A 182 -8.48 13.68 -10.34
N ALA A 183 -9.00 14.50 -11.26
CA ALA A 183 -10.00 14.07 -12.22
C ALA A 183 -9.47 12.97 -13.18
N GLN A 184 -8.19 13.00 -13.51
CA GLN A 184 -7.55 11.94 -14.28
C GLN A 184 -7.49 10.63 -13.49
N PHE A 185 -7.06 10.65 -12.23
CA PHE A 185 -7.01 9.46 -11.37
C PHE A 185 -8.39 8.81 -11.21
N ASP A 186 -9.43 9.63 -11.07
CA ASP A 186 -10.80 9.12 -10.96
C ASP A 186 -11.24 8.43 -12.27
N ARG A 187 -11.05 9.08 -13.43
CA ARG A 187 -11.36 8.47 -14.74
C ARG A 187 -10.59 7.19 -15.00
N ASP A 188 -9.30 7.17 -14.64
CA ASP A 188 -8.40 6.06 -14.92
C ASP A 188 -8.50 4.93 -13.89
N GLY A 189 -9.36 5.09 -12.87
CA GLY A 189 -9.56 4.09 -11.81
C GLY A 189 -8.35 3.93 -10.88
N GLN A 190 -7.52 4.97 -10.76
CA GLN A 190 -6.34 4.97 -9.86
C GLN A 190 -6.69 5.34 -8.42
N ILE A 191 -7.90 5.84 -8.15
CA ILE A 191 -8.35 5.99 -6.77
C ILE A 191 -8.77 4.60 -6.25
N ALA A 192 -8.01 4.12 -5.27
CA ALA A 192 -8.16 2.76 -4.75
C ALA A 192 -9.02 2.70 -3.48
N LEU A 193 -9.06 3.80 -2.72
CA LEU A 193 -9.77 3.91 -1.46
C LEU A 193 -10.13 5.37 -1.18
N ARG A 194 -11.34 5.61 -0.66
CA ARG A 194 -11.77 6.90 -0.10
C ARG A 194 -12.20 6.73 1.35
N TYR A 195 -12.03 7.76 2.16
CA TYR A 195 -12.73 7.86 3.44
C TYR A 195 -14.24 7.95 3.18
N ALA A 196 -15.05 7.37 4.05
CA ALA A 196 -16.50 7.53 3.97
C ALA A 196 -16.88 9.01 4.09
N ALA A 197 -18.03 9.41 3.51
CA ALA A 197 -18.37 10.82 3.28
C ALA A 197 -18.31 11.72 4.52
N SER A 198 -18.61 11.19 5.72
CA SER A 198 -18.57 11.94 7.00
C SER A 198 -17.27 11.73 7.78
N GLU A 199 -16.30 10.99 7.24
CA GLU A 199 -15.16 10.49 7.99
C GLU A 199 -13.79 10.90 7.40
N ASN A 200 -13.79 11.91 6.52
CA ASN A 200 -12.57 12.51 5.99
C ASN A 200 -11.93 13.44 7.04
N PHE A 201 -11.37 12.81 8.09
CA PHE A 201 -10.86 13.49 9.28
C PHE A 201 -9.61 14.33 9.05
N ASN A 202 -8.86 14.06 7.96
CA ASN A 202 -7.59 14.73 7.69
C ASN A 202 -7.68 15.83 6.61
N GLY A 203 -8.84 15.99 5.96
CA GLY A 203 -9.07 16.98 4.91
C GLY A 203 -8.48 16.61 3.55
N SER A 204 -8.27 15.32 3.25
CA SER A 204 -7.83 14.84 1.94
C SER A 204 -8.76 15.30 0.82
N MET A 205 -8.19 15.73 -0.31
CA MET A 205 -8.98 16.08 -1.49
C MET A 205 -9.83 14.89 -1.94
N ASP A 206 -11.12 15.14 -2.22
CA ASP A 206 -12.10 14.15 -2.62
C ASP A 206 -12.13 12.90 -1.71
N ALA A 207 -11.83 13.12 -0.43
CA ALA A 207 -11.72 12.07 0.60
C ALA A 207 -10.77 10.91 0.22
N VAL A 208 -9.80 11.13 -0.66
CA VAL A 208 -8.84 10.09 -1.09
C VAL A 208 -8.06 9.58 0.12
N ALA A 209 -8.20 8.28 0.40
CA ALA A 209 -7.48 7.57 1.45
C ALA A 209 -6.33 6.73 0.88
N GLY A 210 -6.37 6.42 -0.41
CA GLY A 210 -5.32 5.68 -1.12
C GLY A 210 -5.49 5.68 -2.63
N ILE A 211 -4.35 5.59 -3.32
CA ILE A 211 -4.28 5.52 -4.78
C ILE A 211 -3.46 4.30 -5.23
N CYS A 212 -3.63 3.91 -6.47
CA CYS A 212 -2.73 2.94 -7.11
C CYS A 212 -2.03 3.57 -8.34
N ASP A 213 -0.98 2.89 -8.82
CA ASP A 213 -0.36 3.21 -10.10
C ASP A 213 -1.26 2.82 -11.30
N ALA A 214 -0.86 3.18 -12.50
CA ALA A 214 -1.63 2.88 -13.72
C ALA A 214 -1.80 1.38 -13.99
N SER A 215 -0.97 0.50 -13.46
CA SER A 215 -1.14 -0.96 -13.54
C SER A 215 -2.11 -1.52 -12.50
N GLY A 216 -2.35 -0.77 -11.42
CA GLY A 216 -3.13 -1.21 -10.25
C GLY A 216 -2.33 -2.05 -9.26
N LEU A 217 -1.03 -2.25 -9.48
CA LEU A 217 -0.18 -3.13 -8.67
C LEU A 217 0.37 -2.44 -7.42
N VAL A 218 0.81 -1.17 -7.56
CA VAL A 218 1.32 -0.40 -6.42
C VAL A 218 0.16 0.29 -5.72
N PHE A 219 -0.05 -0.02 -4.46
CA PHE A 219 -1.10 0.54 -3.64
C PHE A 219 -0.54 1.33 -2.46
N GLY A 220 -0.71 2.65 -2.48
CA GLY A 220 -0.42 3.52 -1.36
C GLY A 220 -1.70 3.97 -0.67
N LEU A 221 -1.72 3.88 0.66
CA LEU A 221 -2.88 4.28 1.45
C LEU A 221 -2.45 4.79 2.82
N MET A 222 -3.22 5.72 3.41
CA MET A 222 -2.95 6.20 4.76
C MET A 222 -3.45 5.28 5.87
N PRO A 223 -4.61 4.59 5.71
CA PRO A 223 -5.02 3.54 6.65
C PRO A 223 -4.04 2.36 6.70
N HIS A 224 -4.14 1.59 7.80
CA HIS A 224 -3.30 0.43 8.09
C HIS A 224 -4.08 -0.89 7.96
N PRO A 225 -4.21 -1.51 6.75
CA PRO A 225 -4.91 -2.77 6.59
C PRO A 225 -4.22 -3.91 7.33
N GLU A 226 -2.90 -3.85 7.54
CA GLU A 226 -2.12 -4.82 8.30
C GLU A 226 -2.51 -4.87 9.78
N ARG A 227 -3.16 -3.83 10.31
CA ARG A 227 -3.67 -3.75 11.67
C ARG A 227 -5.12 -4.21 11.82
N PHE A 228 -5.75 -4.68 10.72
CA PHE A 228 -7.10 -5.26 10.74
C PHE A 228 -7.15 -6.57 9.95
N THR A 229 -6.42 -7.57 10.43
CA THR A 229 -6.35 -8.93 9.84
C THR A 229 -7.10 -9.98 10.66
N ARG A 230 -7.57 -9.62 11.86
CA ARG A 230 -8.35 -10.47 12.76
C ARG A 230 -9.49 -9.67 13.39
N TRP A 231 -10.65 -10.29 13.56
CA TRP A 231 -11.81 -9.62 14.17
C TRP A 231 -11.54 -9.10 15.57
N THR A 232 -10.64 -9.72 16.34
CA THR A 232 -10.26 -9.26 17.68
C THR A 232 -9.53 -7.91 17.68
N GLN A 233 -9.09 -7.42 16.53
CA GLN A 233 -8.50 -6.10 16.38
C GLN A 233 -9.55 -5.00 16.14
N HIS A 234 -10.79 -5.36 15.75
CA HIS A 234 -11.88 -4.40 15.56
C HIS A 234 -12.24 -3.69 16.87
N PRO A 235 -12.44 -2.35 16.89
CA PRO A 235 -12.65 -1.59 18.14
C PRO A 235 -13.89 -2.05 18.93
N TRP A 236 -14.88 -2.63 18.26
CA TRP A 236 -16.12 -3.11 18.88
C TRP A 236 -16.31 -4.63 18.74
N TRP A 237 -15.25 -5.40 18.58
CA TRP A 237 -15.34 -6.82 18.26
C TRP A 237 -16.19 -7.64 19.24
N THR A 238 -16.19 -7.25 20.53
CA THR A 238 -17.00 -7.90 21.56
C THR A 238 -18.51 -7.64 21.42
N ARG A 239 -18.89 -6.58 20.70
CA ARG A 239 -20.28 -6.17 20.44
C ARG A 239 -20.81 -6.66 19.09
N LEU A 240 -19.93 -7.11 18.21
CA LEU A 240 -20.31 -7.63 16.91
C LEU A 240 -20.92 -9.04 17.07
N SER A 241 -22.02 -9.30 16.38
CA SER A 241 -22.64 -10.62 16.33
C SER A 241 -21.72 -11.63 15.60
N ALA A 242 -21.97 -12.91 15.77
CA ALA A 242 -21.26 -13.96 15.03
C ALA A 242 -21.46 -13.82 13.51
N GLU A 243 -22.61 -13.31 13.08
CA GLU A 243 -22.91 -13.05 11.67
C GLU A 243 -22.06 -11.91 11.11
N GLN A 244 -21.94 -10.79 11.83
CA GLN A 244 -21.11 -9.65 11.46
C GLN A 244 -19.61 -9.99 11.39
N ARG A 245 -19.16 -10.95 12.21
CA ARG A 245 -17.77 -11.48 12.21
C ARG A 245 -17.58 -12.67 11.26
N ARG A 246 -18.56 -12.95 10.38
CA ARG A 246 -18.44 -14.03 9.40
C ARG A 246 -17.46 -13.62 8.31
N GLY A 247 -16.57 -14.54 7.97
CA GLY A 247 -15.53 -14.30 6.96
C GLY A 247 -14.30 -13.55 7.51
N GLU A 248 -13.51 -13.00 6.62
CA GLU A 248 -12.26 -12.34 6.94
C GLU A 248 -12.44 -10.82 7.05
N PRO A 249 -11.73 -10.14 7.97
CA PRO A 249 -11.71 -8.68 8.05
C PRO A 249 -11.19 -8.04 6.77
N LEU A 250 -11.57 -6.78 6.53
CA LEU A 250 -11.24 -6.05 5.31
C LEU A 250 -9.73 -6.03 5.01
N GLY A 251 -8.90 -5.76 6.00
CA GLY A 251 -7.44 -5.73 5.81
C GLY A 251 -6.93 -7.08 5.29
N LEU A 252 -7.32 -8.20 5.90
CA LEU A 252 -6.88 -9.52 5.43
C LEU A 252 -7.38 -9.82 4.01
N ARG A 253 -8.61 -9.43 3.66
CA ARG A 253 -9.15 -9.60 2.31
C ARG A 253 -8.32 -8.86 1.26
N MET A 254 -7.82 -7.65 1.56
CA MET A 254 -6.91 -6.93 0.67
C MET A 254 -5.61 -7.71 0.42
N PHE A 255 -4.98 -8.23 1.47
CA PHE A 255 -3.77 -9.05 1.32
C PHE A 255 -4.04 -10.36 0.56
N ARG A 256 -5.20 -11.02 0.80
CA ARG A 256 -5.59 -12.23 0.05
C ARG A 256 -5.68 -11.99 -1.44
N GLN A 257 -6.24 -10.86 -1.87
CA GLN A 257 -6.32 -10.52 -3.29
C GLN A 257 -4.94 -10.46 -3.95
N ALA A 258 -4.00 -9.74 -3.33
CA ALA A 258 -2.66 -9.60 -3.86
C ALA A 258 -1.87 -10.92 -3.84
N VAL A 259 -2.02 -11.73 -2.79
CA VAL A 259 -1.39 -13.07 -2.72
C VAL A 259 -1.96 -13.98 -3.81
N THR A 260 -3.27 -13.93 -4.06
CA THR A 260 -3.90 -14.68 -5.15
C THR A 260 -3.38 -14.22 -6.51
N TRP A 261 -3.29 -12.91 -6.73
CA TRP A 261 -2.69 -12.33 -7.94
C TRP A 261 -1.26 -12.84 -8.15
N ALA A 262 -0.40 -12.72 -7.15
CA ALA A 262 1.00 -13.15 -7.23
C ALA A 262 1.14 -14.65 -7.54
N THR A 263 0.29 -15.48 -6.94
CA THR A 263 0.29 -16.93 -7.18
C THR A 263 -0.05 -17.27 -8.63
N HIS A 264 -1.04 -16.61 -9.22
CA HIS A 264 -1.41 -16.83 -10.64
C HIS A 264 -0.31 -16.36 -11.57
N HIS A 265 0.26 -15.17 -11.36
CA HIS A 265 1.31 -14.62 -12.23
C HIS A 265 2.65 -15.36 -12.11
N ALA A 266 2.99 -15.90 -10.95
CA ALA A 266 4.15 -16.76 -10.79
C ALA A 266 4.02 -18.03 -11.64
N SER A 267 2.85 -18.65 -11.66
CA SER A 267 2.56 -19.84 -12.46
C SER A 267 2.66 -19.56 -13.98
N GLU A 268 2.18 -18.40 -14.43
CA GLU A 268 2.28 -17.98 -15.83
C GLU A 268 3.74 -17.73 -16.26
N ARG A 269 4.54 -17.08 -15.40
CA ARG A 269 5.99 -16.88 -15.65
C ARG A 269 6.74 -18.20 -15.75
N GLU A 270 6.50 -19.15 -14.85
CA GLU A 270 7.11 -20.48 -14.92
C GLU A 270 6.71 -21.25 -16.18
N ALA A 271 5.47 -21.12 -16.63
CA ALA A 271 4.99 -21.74 -17.86
C ALA A 271 5.70 -21.19 -19.11
N MET A 272 5.89 -19.84 -19.15
CA MET A 272 6.61 -19.18 -20.27
C MET A 272 8.09 -19.55 -20.35
N VAL A 273 8.75 -19.82 -19.22
CA VAL A 273 10.17 -20.21 -19.19
C VAL A 273 10.37 -21.67 -19.64
N ARG A 274 9.32 -22.50 -19.51
CA ARG A 274 9.36 -23.94 -19.90
C ARG A 274 8.93 -24.18 -21.35
N ALA A 275 8.36 -23.19 -22.02
CA ALA A 275 7.92 -23.26 -23.42
C ALA A 275 9.02 -22.75 -24.37
#